data_ab66852191510a8ddfa5ee451af76ce9
#
_entry.id   ab66852191510a8ddfa5ee451af76ce9
#
_cell.length_a   1.000
_cell.length_b   1.000
_cell.length_c   1.000
_cell.angle_alpha   90.00
_cell.angle_beta   90.00
_cell.angle_gamma   90.00
#
_symmetry.space_group_name_H-M   'P 1'
#
loop_
_entity.id
_entity.type
_entity.pdbx_description
1 polymer ?
#
loop_
_entity_poly.entity_id
_entity_poly.type
_entity_poly.pdbx_seq_one_letter_code
_entity_poly.pdbx_strand_id
1 'polypeptide(L)'
;MANDSSRVRVVRRSTVKASVTRPDTVLPVSNLDLLYYPMPLSMVCAYRRPSAGGGFVDVVAAFEAKLSSLLDHFFPLAGRIVANPRSGLPEVHCDNQGAELVVGEVGLALGSLDFGDLDASLARVGVPVQYGADVALSVQLVSFSCGGFVVVWGTNHGLADGCALYMIVDAWSELARSGTIVAAPNYDRSVFCPRAAPSYGPSVGELFMPLVSERLVNALTAGGSMLGRTYYVEERDIA
;
A
#
# COMPACT_ATOMS: atom_id res chain seq x y z
N MET A 1 18.06 -28.77 2.36
CA MET A 1 17.57 -27.81 1.36
C MET A 1 18.46 -26.58 1.47
N ALA A 2 19.19 -26.22 0.41
CA ALA A 2 19.98 -24.99 0.41
C ALA A 2 19.04 -23.81 0.59
N ASN A 3 19.33 -22.97 1.57
CA ASN A 3 18.54 -21.76 1.84
C ASN A 3 18.78 -20.81 0.63
N ASP A 4 17.79 -20.63 -0.22
CA ASP A 4 17.90 -19.73 -1.37
C ASP A 4 17.98 -18.29 -0.85
N SER A 5 19.20 -17.80 -0.64
CA SER A 5 19.46 -16.46 -0.13
C SER A 5 19.04 -15.35 -1.12
N SER A 6 18.64 -15.72 -2.34
CA SER A 6 18.19 -14.77 -3.36
C SER A 6 16.75 -14.29 -3.15
N ARG A 7 15.99 -14.95 -2.28
CA ARG A 7 14.61 -14.58 -1.95
C ARG A 7 14.50 -14.02 -0.54
N VAL A 8 13.45 -13.20 -0.34
CA VAL A 8 13.19 -12.63 0.97
C VAL A 8 12.92 -13.72 1.99
N ARG A 9 13.63 -13.66 3.09
CA ARG A 9 13.37 -14.43 4.31
C ARG A 9 12.68 -13.52 5.32
N VAL A 10 11.43 -13.83 5.65
CA VAL A 10 10.72 -13.12 6.71
C VAL A 10 11.36 -13.48 8.05
N VAL A 11 11.89 -12.47 8.73
CA VAL A 11 12.50 -12.60 10.06
C VAL A 11 11.44 -12.47 11.14
N ARG A 12 10.50 -11.53 10.95
CA ARG A 12 9.45 -11.25 11.90
C ARG A 12 8.20 -10.70 11.20
N ARG A 13 7.06 -11.06 11.72
CA ARG A 13 5.76 -10.53 11.36
C ARG A 13 5.02 -10.15 12.64
N SER A 14 4.52 -8.95 12.73
CA SER A 14 3.81 -8.43 13.89
C SER A 14 2.63 -7.57 13.47
N THR A 15 1.72 -7.34 14.39
CA THR A 15 0.56 -6.48 14.21
C THR A 15 0.73 -5.23 15.07
N VAL A 16 0.56 -4.06 14.48
CA VAL A 16 0.64 -2.76 15.16
C VAL A 16 -0.74 -2.13 15.13
N LYS A 17 -1.24 -1.79 16.31
CA LYS A 17 -2.55 -1.14 16.50
C LYS A 17 -2.36 0.36 16.67
N ALA A 18 -3.40 1.14 16.33
CA ALA A 18 -3.50 2.52 16.75
C ALA A 18 -3.50 2.61 18.28
N SER A 19 -2.89 3.67 18.84
CA SER A 19 -2.81 3.86 20.29
C SER A 19 -4.09 4.49 20.84
N VAL A 20 -4.78 5.29 20.03
CA VAL A 20 -6.05 5.93 20.40
C VAL A 20 -7.21 4.99 20.14
N THR A 21 -7.95 4.68 21.21
CA THR A 21 -9.21 3.93 21.08
C THR A 21 -10.28 4.82 20.47
N ARG A 22 -10.90 4.36 19.39
CA ARG A 22 -12.05 4.99 18.73
C ARG A 22 -13.25 4.06 18.79
N PRO A 23 -14.50 4.58 18.74
CA PRO A 23 -15.66 3.74 18.53
C PRO A 23 -15.50 2.96 17.21
N ASP A 24 -15.98 1.72 17.19
CA ASP A 24 -16.01 0.91 15.99
C ASP A 24 -16.83 1.64 14.91
N THR A 25 -16.20 1.83 13.78
CA THR A 25 -16.78 2.56 12.64
C THR A 25 -16.66 1.71 11.39
N VAL A 26 -17.72 1.66 10.60
CA VAL A 26 -17.70 1.01 9.30
C VAL A 26 -17.71 2.09 8.22
N LEU A 27 -16.71 2.06 7.36
CA LEU A 27 -16.59 2.96 6.22
C LEU A 27 -16.95 2.19 4.94
N PRO A 28 -18.03 2.57 4.22
CA PRO A 28 -18.33 1.97 2.94
C PRO A 28 -17.26 2.37 1.90
N VAL A 29 -16.92 1.45 1.03
CA VAL A 29 -16.11 1.74 -0.15
C VAL A 29 -16.99 2.48 -1.16
N SER A 30 -16.51 3.58 -1.76
CA SER A 30 -17.30 4.35 -2.71
C SER A 30 -17.39 3.65 -4.07
N ASN A 31 -18.37 4.03 -4.89
CA ASN A 31 -18.50 3.50 -6.24
C ASN A 31 -17.26 3.79 -7.11
N LEU A 32 -16.53 4.87 -6.83
CA LEU A 32 -15.28 5.20 -7.54
C LEU A 32 -14.16 4.24 -7.14
N ASP A 33 -14.07 3.90 -5.85
CA ASP A 33 -13.07 2.98 -5.33
C ASP A 33 -13.32 1.53 -5.83
N LEU A 34 -14.58 1.16 -6.07
CA LEU A 34 -14.96 -0.17 -6.57
C LEU A 34 -14.41 -0.49 -7.96
N LEU A 35 -14.05 0.52 -8.77
CA LEU A 35 -13.43 0.32 -10.09
C LEU A 35 -12.13 -0.48 -10.01
N TYR A 36 -11.41 -0.34 -8.91
CA TYR A 36 -10.08 -0.92 -8.71
C TYR A 36 -10.05 -2.01 -7.63
N TYR A 37 -11.16 -2.22 -6.94
CA TYR A 37 -11.26 -3.31 -5.96
C TYR A 37 -11.45 -4.66 -6.68
N PRO A 38 -10.79 -5.77 -6.27
CA PRO A 38 -9.92 -5.95 -5.10
C PRO A 38 -8.41 -5.84 -5.40
N MET A 39 -8.00 -4.97 -6.29
CA MET A 39 -6.60 -4.88 -6.74
C MET A 39 -5.65 -4.49 -5.60
N PRO A 40 -4.58 -5.27 -5.34
CA PRO A 40 -3.55 -4.86 -4.40
C PRO A 40 -2.77 -3.67 -4.96
N LEU A 41 -2.44 -2.74 -4.08
CA LEU A 41 -1.62 -1.57 -4.39
C LEU A 41 -0.43 -1.52 -3.46
N SER A 42 0.77 -1.28 -4.01
CA SER A 42 1.97 -1.16 -3.20
C SER A 42 2.87 -0.04 -3.71
N MET A 43 3.42 0.73 -2.78
CA MET A 43 4.50 1.67 -3.04
C MET A 43 5.78 1.10 -2.45
N VAL A 44 6.82 0.99 -3.27
CA VAL A 44 8.14 0.49 -2.87
C VAL A 44 9.14 1.64 -2.87
N CYS A 45 9.69 1.95 -1.70
CA CYS A 45 10.71 2.97 -1.52
C CYS A 45 12.05 2.28 -1.24
N ALA A 46 13.02 2.47 -2.13
CA ALA A 46 14.37 1.89 -1.99
C ALA A 46 15.34 2.92 -1.42
N TYR A 47 16.08 2.51 -0.41
CA TYR A 47 17.02 3.35 0.31
C TYR A 47 18.42 2.74 0.29
N ARG A 48 19.42 3.56 0.00
CA ARG A 48 20.83 3.19 0.18
C ARG A 48 21.12 3.08 1.68
N ARG A 49 22.21 2.38 2.00
CA ARG A 49 22.72 2.38 3.37
C ARG A 49 22.94 3.82 3.83
N PRO A 50 22.43 4.20 5.03
CA PRO A 50 22.69 5.54 5.59
C PRO A 50 24.20 5.81 5.69
N SER A 51 24.62 7.01 5.29
CA SER A 51 26.04 7.42 5.29
C SER A 51 26.55 7.86 6.66
N ALA A 52 25.66 8.29 7.55
CA ALA A 52 26.00 8.77 8.89
C ALA A 52 25.01 8.17 9.90
N GLY A 53 25.53 7.38 10.84
CA GLY A 53 24.82 6.85 12.02
C GLY A 53 23.52 6.12 11.70
N GLY A 54 23.27 5.06 12.40
CA GLY A 54 22.06 4.27 12.23
C GLY A 54 22.19 3.21 11.11
N GLY A 55 21.40 2.16 11.25
CA GLY A 55 21.34 1.06 10.31
C GLY A 55 19.91 0.62 10.10
N PHE A 56 19.72 -0.47 9.38
CA PHE A 56 18.40 -1.05 9.19
C PHE A 56 17.66 -1.34 10.52
N VAL A 57 18.41 -1.68 11.57
CA VAL A 57 17.84 -1.92 12.92
C VAL A 57 17.18 -0.66 13.48
N ASP A 58 17.76 0.52 13.25
CA ASP A 58 17.18 1.78 13.73
C ASP A 58 15.94 2.17 12.92
N VAL A 59 15.92 1.84 11.62
CA VAL A 59 14.72 2.00 10.79
C VAL A 59 13.60 1.12 11.34
N VAL A 60 13.88 -0.15 11.63
CA VAL A 60 12.89 -1.06 12.23
C VAL A 60 12.39 -0.52 13.56
N ALA A 61 13.30 -0.09 14.44
CA ALA A 61 12.93 0.49 15.73
C ALA A 61 12.06 1.75 15.60
N ALA A 62 12.33 2.61 14.60
CA ALA A 62 11.50 3.78 14.33
C ALA A 62 10.06 3.40 13.92
N PHE A 63 9.91 2.38 13.07
CA PHE A 63 8.59 1.87 12.68
C PHE A 63 7.86 1.25 13.87
N GLU A 64 8.53 0.46 14.68
CA GLU A 64 7.95 -0.12 15.90
C GLU A 64 7.47 0.93 16.89
N ALA A 65 8.25 2.01 17.04
CA ALA A 65 7.93 3.07 17.98
C ALA A 65 6.81 4.01 17.51
N LYS A 66 6.71 4.26 16.20
CA LYS A 66 5.89 5.37 15.68
C LYS A 66 4.74 4.95 14.77
N LEU A 67 4.71 3.71 14.25
CA LEU A 67 3.63 3.27 13.35
C LEU A 67 2.26 3.35 14.02
N SER A 68 2.18 3.05 15.34
CA SER A 68 0.97 3.20 16.13
C SER A 68 0.42 4.65 16.08
N SER A 69 1.31 5.64 16.21
CA SER A 69 0.92 7.06 16.12
C SER A 69 0.48 7.47 14.71
N LEU A 70 1.08 6.90 13.64
CA LEU A 70 0.57 7.09 12.28
C LEU A 70 -0.86 6.57 12.16
N LEU A 71 -1.13 5.38 12.70
CA LEU A 71 -2.44 4.75 12.66
C LEU A 71 -3.49 5.50 13.49
N ASP A 72 -3.11 6.32 14.47
CA ASP A 72 -4.04 7.22 15.16
C ASP A 72 -4.66 8.25 14.23
N HIS A 73 -3.93 8.68 13.21
CA HIS A 73 -4.41 9.60 12.17
C HIS A 73 -5.04 8.85 10.98
N PHE A 74 -4.48 7.71 10.60
CA PHE A 74 -4.93 6.87 9.50
C PHE A 74 -5.64 5.61 10.02
N PHE A 75 -6.58 5.78 10.94
CA PHE A 75 -7.22 4.67 11.65
C PHE A 75 -7.92 3.61 10.77
N PRO A 76 -8.44 3.91 9.57
CA PRO A 76 -8.98 2.86 8.70
C PRO A 76 -7.92 1.83 8.26
N LEU A 77 -6.66 2.23 8.22
CA LEU A 77 -5.54 1.35 7.87
C LEU A 77 -5.19 0.35 8.99
N ALA A 78 -5.70 0.57 10.20
CA ALA A 78 -5.65 -0.40 11.30
C ALA A 78 -6.87 -1.34 11.33
N GLY A 79 -7.78 -1.22 10.36
CA GLY A 79 -8.99 -2.02 10.24
C GLY A 79 -8.84 -3.26 9.35
N ARG A 80 -10.00 -3.76 8.90
CA ARG A 80 -10.09 -4.89 7.97
C ARG A 80 -11.07 -4.59 6.85
N ILE A 81 -10.78 -5.12 5.67
CA ILE A 81 -11.67 -5.08 4.53
C ILE A 81 -12.59 -6.29 4.61
N VAL A 82 -13.88 -6.06 4.69
CA VAL A 82 -14.89 -7.11 4.88
C VAL A 82 -16.00 -6.94 3.83
N ALA A 83 -16.50 -8.03 3.31
CA ALA A 83 -17.69 -7.96 2.46
C ALA A 83 -18.93 -7.73 3.33
N ASN A 84 -19.72 -6.70 3.01
CA ASN A 84 -20.99 -6.45 3.66
C ASN A 84 -21.93 -7.64 3.43
N PRO A 85 -22.49 -8.26 4.47
CA PRO A 85 -23.28 -9.50 4.34
C PRO A 85 -24.60 -9.31 3.58
N ARG A 86 -25.09 -8.08 3.42
CA ARG A 86 -26.33 -7.78 2.69
C ARG A 86 -26.11 -7.42 1.23
N SER A 87 -25.10 -6.59 0.97
CA SER A 87 -24.82 -6.08 -0.38
C SER A 87 -23.73 -6.84 -1.12
N GLY A 88 -22.89 -7.59 -0.41
CA GLY A 88 -21.69 -8.20 -0.95
C GLY A 88 -20.56 -7.21 -1.28
N LEU A 89 -20.82 -5.88 -1.11
CA LEU A 89 -19.82 -4.86 -1.41
C LEU A 89 -18.78 -4.77 -0.30
N PRO A 90 -17.53 -4.38 -0.61
CA PRO A 90 -16.50 -4.19 0.40
C PRO A 90 -16.81 -3.00 1.30
N GLU A 91 -16.47 -3.14 2.56
CA GLU A 91 -16.47 -2.09 3.56
C GLU A 91 -15.26 -2.23 4.47
N VAL A 92 -14.86 -1.15 5.13
CA VAL A 92 -13.73 -1.14 6.05
C VAL A 92 -14.25 -1.11 7.47
N HIS A 93 -13.98 -2.17 8.21
CA HIS A 93 -14.25 -2.24 9.65
C HIS A 93 -13.08 -1.63 10.40
N CYS A 94 -13.29 -0.43 10.94
CA CYS A 94 -12.28 0.34 11.67
C CYS A 94 -12.28 -0.05 13.16
N ASP A 95 -12.05 -1.32 13.44
CA ASP A 95 -12.09 -1.96 14.76
C ASP A 95 -10.71 -2.14 15.39
N ASN A 96 -9.70 -1.46 14.83
CA ASN A 96 -8.32 -1.46 15.32
C ASN A 96 -7.72 -2.88 15.49
N GLN A 97 -7.97 -3.78 14.53
CA GLN A 97 -7.28 -5.07 14.52
C GLN A 97 -5.77 -4.91 14.29
N GLY A 98 -5.35 -3.82 13.67
CA GLY A 98 -3.98 -3.40 13.48
C GLY A 98 -3.45 -3.61 12.07
N ALA A 99 -2.48 -2.78 11.67
CA ALA A 99 -1.69 -2.94 10.47
C ALA A 99 -0.63 -4.04 10.64
N GLU A 100 -0.25 -4.68 9.55
CA GLU A 100 0.84 -5.64 9.58
C GLU A 100 2.19 -4.93 9.45
N LEU A 101 3.17 -5.34 10.26
CA LEU A 101 4.57 -4.93 10.14
C LEU A 101 5.44 -6.18 9.90
N VAL A 102 6.06 -6.25 8.73
CA VAL A 102 6.93 -7.34 8.32
C VAL A 102 8.38 -6.86 8.29
N VAL A 103 9.27 -7.63 8.89
CA VAL A 103 10.73 -7.44 8.79
C VAL A 103 11.31 -8.64 8.08
N GLY A 104 12.04 -8.39 7.00
CA GLY A 104 12.66 -9.41 6.18
C GLY A 104 14.09 -9.07 5.79
N GLU A 105 14.77 -10.04 5.21
CA GLU A 105 16.12 -9.89 4.69
C GLU A 105 16.31 -10.64 3.38
N VAL A 106 17.18 -10.13 2.53
CA VAL A 106 17.60 -10.73 1.25
C VAL A 106 19.13 -10.78 1.21
N GLY A 107 19.68 -11.93 0.85
CA GLY A 107 21.14 -12.13 0.75
C GLY A 107 21.80 -11.47 -0.47
N LEU A 108 21.05 -10.74 -1.29
CA LEU A 108 21.55 -9.99 -2.45
C LEU A 108 21.84 -8.54 -2.08
N ALA A 109 22.71 -7.89 -2.86
CA ALA A 109 22.87 -6.44 -2.78
C ALA A 109 21.69 -5.72 -3.46
N LEU A 110 21.24 -4.59 -2.90
CA LEU A 110 20.15 -3.79 -3.50
C LEU A 110 20.49 -3.36 -4.94
N GLY A 111 21.75 -3.03 -5.21
CA GLY A 111 22.21 -2.65 -6.55
C GLY A 111 22.26 -3.79 -7.57
N SER A 112 21.97 -5.04 -7.17
CA SER A 112 21.83 -6.17 -8.10
C SER A 112 20.41 -6.29 -8.69
N LEU A 113 19.46 -5.49 -8.21
CA LEU A 113 18.16 -5.38 -8.82
C LEU A 113 18.27 -4.65 -10.16
N ASP A 114 17.54 -5.13 -11.16
CA ASP A 114 17.43 -4.42 -12.43
C ASP A 114 16.40 -3.30 -12.29
N PHE A 115 16.87 -2.07 -12.18
CA PHE A 115 16.00 -0.90 -12.07
C PHE A 115 15.34 -0.55 -13.41
N GLY A 116 15.79 -1.12 -14.53
CA GLY A 116 15.11 -1.02 -15.82
C GLY A 116 13.85 -1.89 -15.89
N ASP A 117 13.82 -2.99 -15.11
CA ASP A 117 12.67 -3.88 -14.93
C ASP A 117 12.53 -4.21 -13.43
N LEU A 118 12.18 -3.16 -12.65
CA LEU A 118 12.15 -3.25 -11.20
C LEU A 118 11.08 -4.22 -10.71
N ASP A 119 9.91 -4.24 -11.33
CA ASP A 119 8.80 -5.11 -10.94
C ASP A 119 9.19 -6.58 -11.04
N ALA A 120 9.77 -7.00 -12.17
CA ALA A 120 10.24 -8.38 -12.31
C ALA A 120 11.41 -8.70 -11.37
N SER A 121 12.29 -7.72 -11.09
CA SER A 121 13.38 -7.90 -10.12
C SER A 121 12.87 -8.08 -8.70
N LEU A 122 11.93 -7.26 -8.27
CA LEU A 122 11.28 -7.38 -6.96
C LEU A 122 10.50 -8.68 -6.83
N ALA A 123 9.74 -9.07 -7.85
CA ALA A 123 9.01 -10.33 -7.86
C ALA A 123 9.93 -11.54 -7.71
N ARG A 124 11.09 -11.53 -8.36
CA ARG A 124 12.11 -12.60 -8.21
C ARG A 124 12.59 -12.74 -6.78
N VAL A 125 12.84 -11.65 -6.10
CA VAL A 125 13.28 -11.69 -4.69
C VAL A 125 12.12 -11.86 -3.71
N GLY A 126 10.86 -11.81 -4.17
CA GLY A 126 9.68 -12.02 -3.34
C GLY A 126 9.25 -10.79 -2.55
N VAL A 127 9.42 -9.60 -3.14
CA VAL A 127 8.94 -8.31 -2.62
C VAL A 127 7.88 -7.78 -3.59
N PRO A 128 6.69 -7.37 -3.11
CA PRO A 128 6.17 -7.45 -1.75
C PRO A 128 5.96 -8.87 -1.21
N VAL A 129 6.17 -9.02 0.09
CA VAL A 129 5.79 -10.26 0.80
C VAL A 129 4.26 -10.36 0.83
N GLN A 130 3.73 -11.55 0.60
CA GLN A 130 2.27 -11.79 0.61
C GLN A 130 1.67 -11.52 2.00
N TYR A 131 0.52 -10.87 2.03
CA TYR A 131 -0.28 -10.57 3.22
C TYR A 131 -1.77 -10.87 2.97
N GLY A 132 -2.59 -10.89 4.02
CA GLY A 132 -4.02 -11.20 3.92
C GLY A 132 -4.76 -10.18 3.06
N ALA A 133 -5.69 -10.64 2.23
CA ALA A 133 -6.49 -9.77 1.36
C ALA A 133 -7.42 -8.84 2.15
N ASP A 134 -7.72 -9.18 3.41
CA ASP A 134 -8.51 -8.40 4.35
C ASP A 134 -7.67 -7.34 5.10
N VAL A 135 -6.35 -7.44 5.07
CA VAL A 135 -5.45 -6.50 5.75
C VAL A 135 -5.47 -5.15 5.06
N ALA A 136 -5.83 -4.11 5.80
CA ALA A 136 -5.94 -2.76 5.27
C ALA A 136 -4.58 -2.12 4.97
N LEU A 137 -3.54 -2.44 5.75
CA LEU A 137 -2.17 -1.96 5.55
C LEU A 137 -1.15 -3.03 5.95
N SER A 138 -0.20 -3.31 5.07
CA SER A 138 1.01 -4.08 5.35
C SER A 138 2.24 -3.20 5.10
N VAL A 139 3.00 -2.90 6.14
CA VAL A 139 4.29 -2.22 6.05
C VAL A 139 5.40 -3.26 6.11
N GLN A 140 6.28 -3.26 5.11
CA GLN A 140 7.32 -4.28 5.01
C GLN A 140 8.69 -3.61 4.91
N LEU A 141 9.58 -4.02 5.79
CA LEU A 141 10.95 -3.54 5.87
C LEU A 141 11.86 -4.69 5.47
N VAL A 142 12.55 -4.57 4.34
CA VAL A 142 13.41 -5.64 3.83
C VAL A 142 14.83 -5.14 3.64
N SER A 143 15.77 -5.71 4.38
CA SER A 143 17.20 -5.40 4.27
C SER A 143 17.88 -6.22 3.17
N PHE A 144 18.89 -5.62 2.59
CA PHE A 144 19.77 -6.24 1.59
C PHE A 144 21.20 -6.37 2.13
N SER A 145 21.97 -7.31 1.62
CA SER A 145 23.31 -7.64 2.10
C SER A 145 24.29 -6.45 2.09
N CYS A 146 24.06 -5.45 1.25
CA CYS A 146 24.88 -4.23 1.18
C CYS A 146 24.52 -3.17 2.25
N GLY A 147 23.55 -3.44 3.12
CA GLY A 147 23.02 -2.51 4.11
C GLY A 147 21.99 -1.51 3.57
N GLY A 148 21.70 -1.53 2.26
CA GLY A 148 20.50 -0.89 1.70
C GLY A 148 19.25 -1.65 2.09
N PHE A 149 18.08 -1.02 1.97
CA PHE A 149 16.79 -1.62 2.32
C PHE A 149 15.66 -1.06 1.46
N VAL A 150 14.54 -1.77 1.45
CA VAL A 150 13.30 -1.26 0.91
C VAL A 150 12.22 -1.16 1.99
N VAL A 151 11.37 -0.18 1.85
CA VAL A 151 10.12 -0.04 2.60
C VAL A 151 8.97 -0.21 1.63
N VAL A 152 8.10 -1.18 1.89
CA VAL A 152 6.89 -1.41 1.10
C VAL A 152 5.68 -0.98 1.91
N TRP A 153 4.84 -0.16 1.30
CA TRP A 153 3.53 0.23 1.80
C TRP A 153 2.47 -0.47 0.96
N GLY A 154 1.97 -1.57 1.47
CA GLY A 154 0.99 -2.41 0.77
C GLY A 154 -0.42 -2.21 1.32
N THR A 155 -1.39 -2.01 0.43
CA THR A 155 -2.81 -1.84 0.75
C THR A 155 -3.68 -2.39 -0.36
N ASN A 156 -4.99 -2.16 -0.29
CA ASN A 156 -5.94 -2.44 -1.36
C ASN A 156 -6.33 -1.14 -2.07
N HIS A 157 -6.44 -1.17 -3.38
CA HIS A 157 -6.77 0.02 -4.18
C HIS A 157 -8.19 0.57 -3.90
N GLY A 158 -9.08 -0.24 -3.32
CA GLY A 158 -10.36 0.23 -2.80
C GLY A 158 -10.27 1.08 -1.52
N LEU A 159 -9.08 1.13 -0.87
CA LEU A 159 -8.82 1.94 0.32
C LEU A 159 -7.97 3.16 0.05
N ALA A 160 -7.03 3.04 -0.85
CA ALA A 160 -6.07 4.10 -1.17
C ALA A 160 -5.72 4.05 -2.65
N ASP A 161 -5.57 5.19 -3.26
CA ASP A 161 -4.97 5.42 -4.55
C ASP A 161 -3.52 5.90 -4.41
N GLY A 162 -2.89 6.28 -5.51
CA GLY A 162 -1.53 6.81 -5.50
C GLY A 162 -1.39 8.08 -4.67
N CYS A 163 -2.39 8.97 -4.68
CA CYS A 163 -2.38 10.19 -3.87
C CYS A 163 -2.48 9.88 -2.38
N ALA A 164 -3.37 8.97 -2.00
CA ALA A 164 -3.52 8.54 -0.61
C ALA A 164 -2.26 7.84 -0.08
N LEU A 165 -1.62 6.98 -0.88
CA LEU A 165 -0.34 6.37 -0.50
C LEU A 165 0.76 7.40 -0.32
N TYR A 166 0.84 8.39 -1.23
CA TYR A 166 1.79 9.49 -1.08
C TYR A 166 1.56 10.25 0.25
N MET A 167 0.31 10.59 0.57
CA MET A 167 -0.04 11.24 1.85
C MET A 167 0.39 10.42 3.07
N ILE A 168 0.21 9.09 3.02
CA ILE A 168 0.61 8.20 4.11
C ILE A 168 2.13 8.22 4.29
N VAL A 169 2.89 8.13 3.20
CA VAL A 169 4.37 8.13 3.22
C VAL A 169 4.91 9.49 3.64
N ASP A 170 4.29 10.57 3.20
CA ASP A 170 4.66 11.93 3.61
C ASP A 170 4.39 12.16 5.10
N ALA A 171 3.19 11.82 5.58
CA ALA A 171 2.84 11.87 6.99
C ALA A 171 3.78 11.00 7.86
N TRP A 172 4.16 9.80 7.37
CA TRP A 172 5.17 8.99 8.03
C TRP A 172 6.51 9.72 8.13
N SER A 173 6.96 10.34 7.03
CA SER A 173 8.23 11.06 6.98
C SER A 173 8.25 12.24 7.95
N GLU A 174 7.15 12.99 8.04
CA GLU A 174 6.99 14.07 9.02
C GLU A 174 7.02 13.53 10.46
N LEU A 175 6.23 12.50 10.75
CA LEU A 175 6.16 11.87 12.06
C LEU A 175 7.53 11.30 12.48
N ALA A 176 8.24 10.65 11.57
CA ALA A 176 9.56 10.10 11.83
C ALA A 176 10.57 11.20 12.17
N ARG A 177 10.53 12.33 11.46
CA ARG A 177 11.46 13.46 11.59
C ARG A 177 11.14 14.37 12.77
N SER A 178 9.88 14.79 12.91
CA SER A 178 9.47 15.85 13.86
C SER A 178 8.62 15.34 15.03
N GLY A 179 8.10 14.11 14.94
CA GLY A 179 7.16 13.57 15.93
C GLY A 179 5.73 14.06 15.76
N THR A 180 5.43 14.82 14.72
CA THR A 180 4.09 15.41 14.45
C THR A 180 3.69 15.19 12.99
N ILE A 181 2.40 15.24 12.72
CA ILE A 181 1.81 15.22 11.36
C ILE A 181 1.15 16.57 11.14
N VAL A 182 1.48 17.24 10.04
CA VAL A 182 0.99 18.61 9.73
C VAL A 182 -0.43 18.56 9.18
N ALA A 183 -0.72 17.60 8.29
CA ALA A 183 -2.01 17.46 7.64
C ALA A 183 -2.68 16.13 8.03
N ALA A 184 -3.78 16.20 8.78
CA ALA A 184 -4.60 15.03 9.06
C ALA A 184 -5.54 14.72 7.88
N PRO A 185 -5.75 13.44 7.54
CA PRO A 185 -6.70 13.06 6.50
C PRO A 185 -8.14 13.41 6.90
N ASN A 186 -8.96 13.80 5.91
CA ASN A 186 -10.39 13.99 6.10
C ASN A 186 -11.14 12.73 5.70
N TYR A 187 -11.91 12.19 6.62
CA TYR A 187 -12.72 10.98 6.41
C TYR A 187 -14.22 11.28 6.20
N ASP A 188 -14.61 12.53 5.96
CA ASP A 188 -15.98 12.85 5.59
C ASP A 188 -16.27 12.34 4.17
N ARG A 189 -17.00 11.26 4.12
CA ARG A 189 -17.43 10.59 2.87
C ARG A 189 -18.81 11.03 2.39
N SER A 190 -19.43 12.02 3.00
CA SER A 190 -20.76 12.49 2.65
C SER A 190 -20.88 12.93 1.19
N VAL A 191 -19.80 13.46 0.62
CA VAL A 191 -19.69 13.84 -0.80
C VAL A 191 -19.79 12.67 -1.78
N PHE A 192 -19.53 11.44 -1.31
CA PHE A 192 -19.57 10.21 -2.11
C PHE A 192 -20.84 9.41 -1.91
N CYS A 193 -21.82 9.95 -1.17
CA CYS A 193 -23.09 9.26 -0.97
C CYS A 193 -23.78 9.02 -2.30
N PRO A 194 -24.08 7.76 -2.66
CA PRO A 194 -24.80 7.46 -3.89
C PRO A 194 -26.20 8.06 -3.83
N ARG A 195 -26.73 8.51 -4.96
CA ARG A 195 -28.13 8.94 -5.04
C ARG A 195 -29.04 7.75 -4.76
N ALA A 196 -30.10 7.97 -4.00
CA ALA A 196 -31.06 6.92 -3.62
C ALA A 196 -31.70 6.24 -4.85
N ALA A 197 -31.88 6.99 -5.94
CA ALA A 197 -32.36 6.49 -7.23
C ALA A 197 -31.61 7.22 -8.34
N PRO A 198 -30.44 6.71 -8.78
CA PRO A 198 -29.71 7.32 -9.87
C PRO A 198 -30.51 7.18 -11.17
N SER A 199 -30.85 8.30 -11.80
CA SER A 199 -31.39 8.31 -13.15
C SER A 199 -30.29 8.63 -14.14
N TYR A 200 -30.05 7.72 -15.05
CA TYR A 200 -29.09 7.90 -16.14
C TYR A 200 -29.86 8.13 -17.44
N GLY A 201 -29.32 9.00 -18.32
CA GLY A 201 -29.85 9.15 -19.66
C GLY A 201 -29.64 7.85 -20.47
N PRO A 202 -30.44 7.62 -21.54
CA PRO A 202 -30.33 6.43 -22.39
C PRO A 202 -28.92 6.19 -22.95
N SER A 203 -28.18 7.26 -23.21
CA SER A 203 -26.79 7.22 -23.69
C SER A 203 -25.81 6.51 -22.74
N VAL A 204 -26.11 6.42 -21.46
CA VAL A 204 -25.25 5.69 -20.52
C VAL A 204 -25.23 4.19 -20.84
N GLY A 205 -26.38 3.61 -21.18
CA GLY A 205 -26.47 2.20 -21.59
C GLY A 205 -25.78 1.90 -22.93
N GLU A 206 -25.59 2.92 -23.78
CA GLU A 206 -24.85 2.80 -25.04
C GLU A 206 -23.33 2.89 -24.85
N LEU A 207 -22.88 3.72 -23.88
CA LEU A 207 -21.48 4.01 -23.63
C LEU A 207 -20.85 3.10 -22.58
N PHE A 208 -21.64 2.58 -21.63
CA PHE A 208 -21.17 1.79 -20.51
C PHE A 208 -21.93 0.46 -20.43
N MET A 209 -21.18 -0.59 -20.20
CA MET A 209 -21.76 -1.92 -19.90
C MET A 209 -21.77 -2.16 -18.39
N PRO A 210 -22.73 -2.93 -17.86
CA PRO A 210 -22.65 -3.40 -16.48
C PRO A 210 -21.30 -4.11 -16.24
N LEU A 211 -20.68 -3.79 -15.10
CA LEU A 211 -19.44 -4.43 -14.69
C LEU A 211 -19.72 -5.89 -14.33
N VAL A 212 -19.33 -6.80 -15.19
CA VAL A 212 -19.34 -8.23 -14.92
C VAL A 212 -17.89 -8.67 -14.78
N SER A 213 -17.51 -9.19 -13.60
CA SER A 213 -16.13 -9.53 -13.24
C SER A 213 -15.42 -10.41 -14.28
N GLU A 214 -16.16 -11.25 -14.98
CA GLU A 214 -15.67 -12.15 -16.03
C GLU A 214 -15.36 -11.45 -17.36
N ARG A 215 -15.76 -10.19 -17.52
CA ARG A 215 -15.60 -9.39 -18.74
C ARG A 215 -14.78 -8.12 -18.56
N LEU A 216 -14.06 -8.01 -17.45
CA LEU A 216 -13.10 -6.94 -17.22
C LEU A 216 -11.85 -7.13 -18.10
N VAL A 217 -12.06 -7.08 -19.41
CA VAL A 217 -10.98 -7.11 -20.36
C VAL A 217 -10.91 -5.72 -20.99
N ASN A 218 -9.95 -4.91 -20.56
CA ASN A 218 -9.61 -3.71 -21.30
C ASN A 218 -9.08 -4.15 -22.67
N ALA A 219 -9.86 -3.89 -23.73
CA ALA A 219 -9.49 -4.27 -25.09
C ALA A 219 -8.14 -3.70 -25.55
N LEU A 220 -7.70 -2.57 -24.95
CA LEU A 220 -6.41 -1.95 -25.23
C LEU A 220 -5.23 -2.67 -24.55
N THR A 221 -5.47 -3.42 -23.49
CA THR A 221 -4.42 -4.10 -22.70
C THR A 221 -4.56 -5.62 -22.70
N ALA A 222 -5.67 -6.17 -23.20
CA ALA A 222 -6.00 -7.58 -23.14
C ALA A 222 -5.01 -8.54 -23.81
N GLY A 223 -4.17 -8.06 -24.71
CA GLY A 223 -3.17 -8.86 -25.41
C GLY A 223 -1.75 -8.28 -25.31
N GLY A 224 -1.56 -7.22 -24.56
CA GLY A 224 -0.28 -6.53 -24.45
C GLY A 224 0.47 -6.92 -23.18
N SER A 225 1.74 -7.27 -23.29
CA SER A 225 2.63 -7.27 -22.14
C SER A 225 2.88 -5.83 -21.70
N MET A 226 2.62 -5.52 -20.43
CA MET A 226 3.01 -4.23 -19.85
C MET A 226 4.54 -4.19 -19.74
N LEU A 227 5.15 -3.13 -20.26
CA LEU A 227 6.58 -2.88 -20.12
C LEU A 227 6.81 -1.75 -19.13
N GLY A 228 7.29 -2.08 -17.92
CA GLY A 228 7.76 -1.11 -16.94
C GLY A 228 9.17 -0.64 -17.27
N ARG A 229 9.41 0.67 -17.20
CA ARG A 229 10.75 1.24 -17.37
C ARG A 229 10.99 2.32 -16.33
N THR A 230 12.19 2.34 -15.77
CA THR A 230 12.66 3.43 -14.92
C THR A 230 13.57 4.33 -15.72
N TYR A 231 13.32 5.63 -15.68
CA TYR A 231 14.16 6.64 -16.31
C TYR A 231 14.92 7.41 -15.24
N TYR A 232 16.22 7.58 -15.44
CA TYR A 232 17.03 8.47 -14.61
C TYR A 232 17.10 9.84 -15.28
N VAL A 233 16.73 10.87 -14.53
CA VAL A 233 16.83 12.28 -14.94
C VAL A 233 17.82 12.95 -14.00
N GLU A 234 18.88 13.54 -14.54
CA GLU A 234 19.84 14.29 -13.74
C GLU A 234 19.25 15.65 -13.33
N GLU A 235 19.68 16.16 -12.17
CA GLU A 235 19.18 17.45 -11.64
C GLU A 235 19.32 18.61 -12.65
N ARG A 236 20.39 18.62 -13.43
CA ARG A 236 20.62 19.60 -14.50
C ARG A 236 19.64 19.53 -15.66
N ASP A 237 18.89 18.44 -15.79
CA ASP A 237 17.94 18.18 -16.88
C ASP A 237 16.48 18.50 -16.44
N ILE A 238 16.31 18.98 -15.18
CA ILE A 238 15.01 19.36 -14.58
C ILE A 238 14.84 20.90 -14.58
N ALA A 239 15.44 21.63 -15.51
CA ALA A 239 15.39 23.10 -15.55
C ALA A 239 14.08 23.61 -16.18
#